data_a51e912a79233240ac5cdaccb1afc4d8
#
_entry.id   a51e912a79233240ac5cdaccb1afc4d8
#
_cell.length_a   1.000
_cell.length_b   1.000
_cell.length_c   1.000
_cell.angle_alpha   90.00
_cell.angle_beta   90.00
_cell.angle_gamma   90.00
#
_symmetry.space_group_name_H-M   'P 1'
#
loop_
_entity.id
_entity.type
_entity.pdbx_description
1 polymer ?
#
loop_
_entity_poly.entity_id
_entity_poly.type
_entity_poly.pdbx_seq_one_letter_code
_entity_poly.pdbx_strand_id
1 'polypeptide(L)' 'MVKSAIANSVVGLTRHVMRTCGKRDDEAYRMVYDSELFRLLTDPKTNLYLQTNAELCGYFDVEKESGVNALRSALVG' A
#
# COMPACT_ATOMS: atom_id res chain seq x y z
N MET A 1 2.44 -9.06 -16.09
CA MET A 1 2.98 -9.94 -15.05
C MET A 1 2.68 -9.38 -13.67
N VAL A 2 2.30 -10.24 -12.74
CA VAL A 2 1.92 -9.85 -11.38
C VAL A 2 3.07 -9.11 -10.67
N LYS A 3 4.29 -9.59 -10.82
CA LYS A 3 5.46 -8.97 -10.18
C LYS A 3 5.67 -7.52 -10.63
N SER A 4 5.47 -7.24 -11.92
CA SER A 4 5.60 -5.87 -12.44
C SER A 4 4.50 -4.96 -11.89
N ALA A 5 3.27 -5.47 -11.81
CA ALA A 5 2.15 -4.71 -11.26
C ALA A 5 2.39 -4.38 -9.79
N ILE A 6 2.87 -5.36 -9.01
CA ILE A 6 3.20 -5.16 -7.60
C ILE A 6 4.32 -4.13 -7.46
N ALA A 7 5.38 -4.23 -8.26
CA ALA A 7 6.49 -3.29 -8.20
C ALA A 7 6.03 -1.86 -8.49
N ASN A 8 5.18 -1.68 -9.50
CA ASN A 8 4.62 -0.37 -9.82
C ASN A 8 3.78 0.19 -8.67
N SER A 9 3.01 -0.67 -8.03
CA SER A 9 2.19 -0.27 -6.87
C SER A 9 3.07 0.17 -5.70
N VAL A 10 4.16 -0.55 -5.45
CA VAL A 10 5.10 -0.22 -4.36
C VAL A 10 5.74 1.14 -4.64
N VAL A 11 6.15 1.40 -5.88
CA VAL A 11 6.72 2.70 -6.25
C VAL A 11 5.70 3.82 -6.00
N GLY A 12 4.45 3.61 -6.42
CA GLY A 12 3.39 4.59 -6.21
C GLY A 12 3.12 4.87 -4.74
N LEU A 13 3.05 3.81 -3.93
CA LEU A 13 2.86 3.94 -2.48
C LEU A 13 4.03 4.66 -1.82
N THR A 14 5.26 4.32 -2.22
CA THR A 14 6.46 4.96 -1.67
C THR A 14 6.44 6.46 -1.95
N ARG A 15 6.12 6.86 -3.18
CA ARG A 15 6.01 8.28 -3.54
C ARG A 15 4.92 8.99 -2.73
N HIS A 16 3.80 8.31 -2.52
CA HIS A 16 2.70 8.84 -1.72
C HIS A 16 3.16 9.12 -0.28
N VAL A 17 3.88 8.20 0.33
CA VAL A 17 4.40 8.37 1.69
C VAL A 17 5.41 9.52 1.74
N MET A 18 6.29 9.62 0.74
CA MET A 18 7.25 10.72 0.66
C MET A 18 6.54 12.08 0.67
N ARG A 19 5.45 12.20 -0.08
CA ARG A 19 4.69 13.46 -0.18
C ARG A 19 3.88 13.75 1.07
N THR A 20 3.19 12.75 1.60
CA THR A 20 2.23 12.97 2.69
C THR A 20 2.88 12.97 4.06
N CYS A 21 3.99 12.25 4.22
CA CYS A 21 4.66 12.10 5.51
C CYS A 21 6.00 12.85 5.57
N GLY A 22 6.45 13.43 4.46
CA GLY A 22 7.71 14.13 4.41
C GLY A 22 8.92 13.25 4.64
N LYS A 23 8.83 11.97 4.28
CA LYS A 23 9.90 11.00 4.49
C LYS A 23 10.83 10.95 3.29
N ARG A 24 12.07 10.49 3.53
CA ARG A 24 13.03 10.21 2.48
C ARG A 24 12.60 8.90 1.79
N ASP A 25 13.15 8.66 0.60
CA ASP A 25 12.76 7.50 -0.20
C ASP A 25 13.00 6.17 0.52
N ASP A 26 14.13 6.02 1.20
CA ASP A 26 14.45 4.79 1.93
C ASP A 26 13.50 4.57 3.12
N GLU A 27 13.20 5.64 3.85
CA GLU A 27 12.27 5.58 4.97
C GLU A 27 10.85 5.29 4.51
N ALA A 28 10.42 5.96 3.44
CA ALA A 28 9.09 5.75 2.87
C ALA A 28 8.93 4.32 2.36
N TYR A 29 9.94 3.80 1.67
CA TYR A 29 9.93 2.43 1.18
C TYR A 29 9.78 1.44 2.34
N ARG A 30 10.51 1.68 3.43
CA ARG A 30 10.43 0.81 4.61
C ARG A 30 9.03 0.83 5.23
N MET A 31 8.42 2.00 5.31
CA MET A 31 7.06 2.12 5.83
C MET A 31 6.07 1.32 5.00
N VAL A 32 6.18 1.39 3.67
CA VAL A 32 5.33 0.62 2.77
C VAL A 32 5.61 -0.87 2.93
N TYR A 33 6.88 -1.26 2.96
CA TYR A 33 7.29 -2.66 3.05
C TYR A 33 6.81 -3.32 4.35
N ASP A 34 6.80 -2.58 5.45
CA ASP A 34 6.39 -3.10 6.75
C ASP A 34 4.88 -3.07 6.97
N SER A 35 4.11 -2.51 6.02
CA SER A 35 2.67 -2.38 6.18
C SER A 35 1.94 -3.70 5.93
N GLU A 36 0.77 -3.85 6.54
CA GLU A 36 -0.12 -4.98 6.27
C GLU A 36 -0.63 -4.92 4.84
N LEU A 37 -0.86 -3.71 4.31
CA LEU A 37 -1.28 -3.54 2.92
C LEU A 37 -0.26 -4.16 1.96
N PHE A 38 1.03 -3.97 2.20
CA PHE A 38 2.06 -4.58 1.37
C PHE A 38 1.98 -6.10 1.41
N ARG A 39 1.78 -6.66 2.59
CA ARG A 39 1.64 -8.12 2.75
C ARG A 39 0.46 -8.64 1.94
N LEU A 40 -0.67 -7.94 2.01
CA LEU A 40 -1.86 -8.32 1.25
C LEU A 40 -1.67 -8.09 -0.25
N LEU A 41 -0.97 -7.03 -0.63
CA LEU A 41 -0.69 -6.71 -2.03
C LEU A 41 0.14 -7.81 -2.70
N THR A 42 1.08 -8.40 -1.97
CA THR A 42 1.94 -9.45 -2.51
C THR A 42 1.27 -10.81 -2.53
N ASP A 43 0.10 -10.96 -1.93
CA ASP A 43 -0.68 -12.19 -1.98
C ASP A 43 -1.62 -12.14 -3.20
N PRO A 44 -1.40 -13.00 -4.22
CA PRO A 44 -2.23 -12.96 -5.43
C PRO A 44 -3.70 -13.20 -5.17
N LYS A 45 -4.06 -13.88 -4.07
CA LYS A 45 -5.44 -14.19 -3.73
C LYS A 45 -6.27 -12.95 -3.42
N THR A 46 -5.63 -11.86 -2.99
CA THR A 46 -6.34 -10.63 -2.65
C THR A 46 -6.70 -9.81 -3.88
N ASN A 47 -6.02 -10.03 -5.01
CA ASN A 47 -6.18 -9.27 -6.25
C ASN A 47 -5.91 -7.77 -6.08
N LEU A 48 -5.21 -7.37 -5.02
CA LEU A 48 -4.91 -5.95 -4.78
C LEU A 48 -4.00 -5.35 -5.84
N TYR A 49 -3.17 -6.18 -6.48
CA TYR A 49 -2.30 -5.69 -7.54
C TYR A 49 -3.09 -5.19 -8.76
N LEU A 50 -4.38 -5.50 -8.84
CA LEU A 50 -5.26 -5.01 -9.91
C LEU A 50 -5.84 -3.62 -9.61
N GLN A 51 -5.70 -3.14 -8.38
CA GLN A 51 -6.23 -1.84 -7.99
C GLN A 51 -5.34 -0.71 -8.52
N THR A 52 -5.91 0.48 -8.68
CA THR A 52 -5.13 1.64 -9.08
C THR A 52 -4.24 2.12 -7.95
N ASN A 53 -3.19 2.86 -8.29
CA ASN A 53 -2.33 3.45 -7.26
C ASN A 53 -3.11 4.37 -6.33
N ALA A 54 -4.08 5.13 -6.85
CA ALA A 54 -4.91 6.01 -6.03
C ALA A 54 -5.70 5.22 -4.98
N GLU A 55 -6.26 4.08 -5.38
CA GLU A 55 -6.99 3.22 -4.44
C GLU A 55 -6.08 2.62 -3.39
N LEU A 56 -4.90 2.15 -3.80
CA LEU A 56 -3.93 1.57 -2.86
C LEU A 56 -3.42 2.62 -1.88
N CYS A 57 -3.18 3.84 -2.34
CA CYS A 57 -2.78 4.94 -1.46
C CYS A 57 -3.87 5.23 -0.42
N GLY A 58 -5.13 5.19 -0.83
CA GLY A 58 -6.25 5.36 0.09
C GLY A 58 -6.28 4.27 1.15
N TYR A 59 -6.08 3.02 0.77
CA TYR A 59 -6.02 1.91 1.72
C TYR A 59 -4.82 2.06 2.67
N PHE A 60 -3.68 2.49 2.15
CA PHE A 60 -2.51 2.71 2.98
C PHE A 60 -2.79 3.77 4.04
N ASP A 61 -3.44 4.86 3.66
CA ASP A 61 -3.79 5.93 4.60
C ASP A 61 -4.75 5.43 5.67
N VAL A 62 -5.72 4.58 5.31
CA VAL A 62 -6.64 3.97 6.28
C VAL A 62 -5.88 3.14 7.30
N GLU A 63 -4.96 2.32 6.85
CA GLU A 63 -4.15 1.51 7.76
C GLU A 63 -3.31 2.38 8.68
N LYS A 64 -2.67 3.40 8.12
CA LYS A 64 -1.77 4.28 8.88
C LYS A 64 -2.54 5.06 9.95
N GLU A 65 -3.73 5.54 9.63
CA GLU A 65 -4.52 6.39 10.53
C GLU A 65 -5.36 5.59 11.51
N SER A 66 -5.89 4.44 11.08
CA SER A 66 -6.90 3.71 11.84
C SER A 66 -6.55 2.27 12.14
N GLY A 67 -5.40 1.78 11.62
CA GLY A 67 -4.89 0.45 11.95
C GLY A 67 -5.32 -0.64 10.98
N VAL A 68 -4.80 -1.84 11.23
CA VAL A 68 -4.97 -3.00 10.35
C VAL A 68 -6.44 -3.44 10.27
N ASN A 69 -7.16 -3.39 11.38
CA ASN A 69 -8.58 -3.80 11.39
C ASN A 69 -9.42 -2.89 10.49
N ALA A 70 -9.14 -1.58 10.52
CA ALA A 70 -9.84 -0.64 9.65
C ALA A 70 -9.51 -0.91 8.18
N LEU A 71 -8.25 -1.24 7.87
CA LEU A 71 -7.86 -1.61 6.52
C LEU A 71 -8.65 -2.83 6.05
N ARG A 72 -8.73 -3.87 6.87
CA ARG A 72 -9.45 -5.09 6.50
C ARG A 72 -10.92 -4.82 6.27
N SER A 73 -11.54 -3.99 7.10
CA SER A 73 -12.94 -3.58 6.91
C SER A 73 -13.13 -2.85 5.60
N ALA A 74 -12.21 -1.96 5.25
CA ALA A 74 -12.27 -1.21 3.98
C ALA A 74 -12.16 -2.15 2.78
N LEU A 75 -11.34 -3.19 2.86
CA LEU A 75 -11.15 -4.14 1.77
C LEU A 75 -12.35 -5.05 1.59
N VAL A 76 -13.03 -5.39 2.68
CA VAL A 76 -14.22 -6.25 2.63
C VAL A 76 -15.46 -5.48 2.18
N GLY A 77 -15.56 -4.25 2.64
CA GLY A 77 -16.69 -3.40 2.36
C GLY A 77 -16.68 -2.84 0.98
#